data_37c18a194a0ba805eb389a4f09364404
#
_entry.id   37c18a194a0ba805eb389a4f09364404
#
_cell.length_a   1.000
_cell.length_b   1.000
_cell.length_c   1.000
_cell.angle_alpha   90.00
_cell.angle_beta   90.00
_cell.angle_gamma   90.00
#
_symmetry.space_group_name_H-M   'P 1'
#
loop_
_entity.id
_entity.type
_entity.pdbx_description
1 polymer ?
#
loop_
_entity_poly.entity_id
_entity_poly.type
_entity_poly.pdbx_seq_one_letter_code
_entity_poly.pdbx_strand_id
1 'polypeptide(L)'
;MTPDSLPIRIAPSILSADFARLGEEVRAIEAAGADLVHFDVMDNHYVPNLTIGPLVCQAIRPHVKIPIDVHLMVEPVDALVPMFAKAGANIITFHPEASRHVDRTLALIRDQGCQAGLVFNPATPLEWMDDVMDKLDMVLLMSVNPGFGGQSFIDSAIGKLERARARLDAYAEKSGRRIALEIDGGVKVDNIGRIARAGADTFVAGSAVFGAPDADGGYRTIINKLKTAAHARS
;
A
#
# COMPACT_ATOMS: atom_id res chain seq x y z
N MET A 1 23.30 -17.77 -2.33
CA MET A 1 22.00 -17.93 -1.64
C MET A 1 21.16 -16.77 -2.09
N THR A 2 20.08 -17.00 -2.82
CA THR A 2 19.10 -15.94 -3.10
C THR A 2 18.60 -15.46 -1.75
N PRO A 3 18.64 -14.16 -1.45
CA PRO A 3 18.10 -13.65 -0.21
C PRO A 3 16.62 -14.06 -0.16
N ASP A 4 16.15 -14.57 0.99
CA ASP A 4 14.74 -14.97 1.16
C ASP A 4 13.82 -13.84 0.70
N SER A 5 12.98 -14.13 -0.30
CA SER A 5 11.99 -13.17 -0.78
C SER A 5 11.03 -12.80 0.35
N LEU A 6 10.64 -11.53 0.43
CA LEU A 6 9.59 -11.11 1.36
C LEU A 6 8.29 -11.90 1.06
N PRO A 7 7.49 -12.20 2.09
CA PRO A 7 6.23 -12.92 1.89
C PRO A 7 5.26 -12.09 1.03
N ILE A 8 4.50 -12.77 0.20
CA ILE A 8 3.39 -12.15 -0.55
C ILE A 8 2.31 -11.69 0.43
N ARG A 9 1.95 -10.42 0.37
CA ARG A 9 0.93 -9.79 1.22
C ARG A 9 -0.19 -9.19 0.38
N ILE A 10 -1.43 -9.42 0.81
CA ILE A 10 -2.62 -8.79 0.22
C ILE A 10 -3.14 -7.74 1.18
N ALA A 11 -3.27 -6.51 0.67
CA ALA A 11 -3.73 -5.33 1.37
C ALA A 11 -5.06 -4.82 0.77
N PRO A 12 -6.23 -5.31 1.21
CA PRO A 12 -7.50 -4.80 0.69
C PRO A 12 -7.67 -3.30 1.01
N SER A 13 -7.88 -2.46 -0.04
CA SER A 13 -8.18 -1.05 0.16
C SER A 13 -9.64 -0.86 0.56
N ILE A 14 -9.88 -0.35 1.76
CA ILE A 14 -11.21 -0.06 2.28
C ILE A 14 -11.92 1.10 1.56
N LEU A 15 -11.24 1.79 0.65
CA LEU A 15 -11.88 2.75 -0.25
C LEU A 15 -13.01 2.11 -1.08
N SER A 16 -12.96 0.78 -1.28
CA SER A 16 -13.97 0.00 -2.00
C SER A 16 -14.97 -0.72 -1.08
N ALA A 17 -14.85 -0.58 0.24
CA ALA A 17 -15.72 -1.24 1.23
C ALA A 17 -17.06 -0.51 1.41
N ASP A 18 -18.01 -1.16 2.09
CA ASP A 18 -19.22 -0.50 2.57
C ASP A 18 -18.90 0.40 3.76
N PHE A 19 -18.85 1.71 3.53
CA PHE A 19 -18.53 2.71 4.55
C PHE A 19 -19.52 2.74 5.72
N ALA A 20 -20.77 2.31 5.50
CA ALA A 20 -21.76 2.22 6.58
C ALA A 20 -21.44 1.12 7.60
N ARG A 21 -20.55 0.15 7.24
CA ARG A 21 -20.22 -1.02 8.04
C ARG A 21 -18.73 -1.31 8.13
N LEU A 22 -17.87 -0.29 8.03
CA LEU A 22 -16.41 -0.44 7.97
C LEU A 22 -15.83 -1.35 9.07
N GLY A 23 -16.36 -1.28 10.30
CA GLY A 23 -15.91 -2.15 11.39
C GLY A 23 -16.21 -3.65 11.16
N GLU A 24 -17.27 -3.98 10.42
CA GLU A 24 -17.58 -5.36 10.00
C GLU A 24 -16.69 -5.76 8.82
N GLU A 25 -16.52 -4.87 7.86
CA GLU A 25 -15.69 -5.08 6.67
C GLU A 25 -14.24 -5.40 7.03
N VAL A 26 -13.60 -4.62 7.93
CA VAL A 26 -12.21 -4.89 8.32
C VAL A 26 -12.05 -6.19 9.09
N ARG A 27 -13.05 -6.58 9.91
CA ARG A 27 -13.06 -7.90 10.55
C ARG A 27 -13.20 -9.03 9.54
N ALA A 28 -14.05 -8.84 8.53
CA ALA A 28 -14.31 -9.85 7.50
C ALA A 28 -13.08 -10.11 6.62
N ILE A 29 -12.37 -9.07 6.18
CA ILE A 29 -11.14 -9.23 5.39
C ILE A 29 -10.00 -9.84 6.22
N GLU A 30 -9.85 -9.47 7.52
CA GLU A 30 -8.87 -10.11 8.41
C GLU A 30 -9.18 -11.60 8.57
N ALA A 31 -10.43 -11.95 8.88
CA ALA A 31 -10.87 -13.34 8.98
C ALA A 31 -10.70 -14.12 7.66
N ALA A 32 -10.75 -13.43 6.53
CA ALA A 32 -10.52 -13.98 5.19
C ALA A 32 -9.04 -14.19 4.86
N GLY A 33 -8.11 -13.68 5.69
CA GLY A 33 -6.67 -13.88 5.55
C GLY A 33 -5.96 -12.72 4.82
N ALA A 34 -6.50 -11.51 4.86
CA ALA A 34 -5.77 -10.30 4.49
C ALA A 34 -4.56 -10.09 5.41
N ASP A 35 -3.49 -9.50 4.88
CA ASP A 35 -2.25 -9.28 5.63
C ASP A 35 -2.14 -7.85 6.17
N LEU A 36 -2.80 -6.89 5.52
CA LEU A 36 -2.87 -5.47 5.86
C LEU A 36 -4.29 -4.93 5.61
N VAL A 37 -4.63 -3.81 6.22
CA VAL A 37 -5.75 -2.95 5.79
C VAL A 37 -5.14 -1.75 5.07
N HIS A 38 -5.40 -1.56 3.80
CA HIS A 38 -4.97 -0.37 3.08
C HIS A 38 -5.99 0.76 3.22
N PHE A 39 -5.50 1.94 3.64
CA PHE A 39 -6.31 3.07 4.07
C PHE A 39 -5.96 4.33 3.26
N ASP A 40 -6.74 4.60 2.20
CA ASP A 40 -6.54 5.70 1.26
C ASP A 40 -7.07 7.02 1.79
N VAL A 41 -6.18 7.98 2.05
CA VAL A 41 -6.51 9.31 2.58
C VAL A 41 -6.34 10.37 1.50
N MET A 42 -7.43 11.11 1.24
CA MET A 42 -7.46 12.19 0.24
C MET A 42 -8.10 13.43 0.83
N ASP A 43 -7.53 14.61 0.59
CA ASP A 43 -7.93 15.90 1.16
C ASP A 43 -8.44 16.92 0.13
N ASN A 44 -8.62 16.50 -1.12
CA ASN A 44 -8.98 17.36 -2.25
C ASN A 44 -7.96 18.48 -2.58
N HIS A 45 -6.68 18.28 -2.20
CA HIS A 45 -5.57 19.16 -2.57
C HIS A 45 -4.57 18.41 -3.46
N TYR A 46 -3.99 17.32 -2.96
CA TYR A 46 -3.06 16.52 -3.75
C TYR A 46 -3.75 15.77 -4.90
N VAL A 47 -4.96 15.26 -4.67
CA VAL A 47 -5.83 14.60 -5.67
C VAL A 47 -7.23 15.22 -5.64
N PRO A 48 -7.99 15.20 -6.77
CA PRO A 48 -9.31 15.83 -6.85
C PRO A 48 -10.41 14.95 -6.25
N ASN A 49 -10.21 14.49 -5.02
CA ASN A 49 -11.17 13.68 -4.25
C ASN A 49 -10.97 13.89 -2.75
N LEU A 50 -12.00 13.65 -1.98
CA LEU A 50 -12.00 13.69 -0.51
C LEU A 50 -12.49 12.35 0.02
N THR A 51 -11.76 11.73 0.96
CA THR A 51 -12.14 10.43 1.51
C THR A 51 -12.32 10.47 3.01
N ILE A 52 -11.41 9.87 3.76
CA ILE A 52 -11.52 9.59 5.20
C ILE A 52 -10.29 10.10 5.94
N GLY A 53 -10.44 10.33 7.23
CA GLY A 53 -9.41 10.90 8.06
C GLY A 53 -9.08 10.08 9.31
N PRO A 54 -8.26 10.65 10.23
CA PRO A 54 -7.79 9.94 11.43
C PRO A 54 -8.91 9.42 12.33
N LEU A 55 -10.07 10.08 12.38
CA LEU A 55 -11.23 9.61 13.17
C LEU A 55 -11.74 8.25 12.70
N VAL A 56 -11.74 8.01 11.38
CA VAL A 56 -12.16 6.72 10.82
C VAL A 56 -11.10 5.65 11.10
N CYS A 57 -9.81 5.97 10.97
CA CYS A 57 -8.72 5.08 11.34
C CYS A 57 -8.84 4.65 12.80
N GLN A 58 -9.04 5.60 13.70
CA GLN A 58 -9.24 5.34 15.14
C GLN A 58 -10.47 4.46 15.39
N ALA A 59 -11.58 4.68 14.65
CA ALA A 59 -12.81 3.94 14.82
C ALA A 59 -12.67 2.47 14.38
N ILE A 60 -11.94 2.19 13.30
CA ILE A 60 -11.75 0.81 12.82
C ILE A 60 -10.66 0.05 13.57
N ARG A 61 -9.68 0.74 14.18
CA ARG A 61 -8.54 0.11 14.86
C ARG A 61 -8.91 -0.99 15.87
N PRO A 62 -9.93 -0.81 16.75
CA PRO A 62 -10.35 -1.87 17.69
C PRO A 62 -10.96 -3.10 17.03
N HIS A 63 -11.34 -3.01 15.77
CA HIS A 63 -12.03 -4.08 15.04
C HIS A 63 -11.08 -5.01 14.27
N VAL A 64 -9.80 -4.69 14.17
CA VAL A 64 -8.82 -5.44 13.37
C VAL A 64 -7.49 -5.51 14.10
N LYS A 65 -6.73 -6.61 13.95
CA LYS A 65 -5.41 -6.81 14.56
C LYS A 65 -4.27 -6.66 13.57
N ILE A 66 -4.50 -6.99 12.30
CA ILE A 66 -3.51 -6.79 11.24
C ILE A 66 -3.13 -5.32 11.10
N PRO A 67 -1.93 -4.99 10.58
CA PRO A 67 -1.49 -3.61 10.42
C PRO A 67 -2.44 -2.79 9.54
N ILE A 68 -2.59 -1.51 9.91
CA ILE A 68 -3.23 -0.49 9.07
C ILE A 68 -2.10 0.26 8.35
N ASP A 69 -2.14 0.18 7.04
CA ASP A 69 -1.24 0.85 6.10
C ASP A 69 -1.94 2.08 5.53
N VAL A 70 -1.49 3.25 5.95
CA VAL A 70 -2.10 4.55 5.61
C VAL A 70 -1.36 5.18 4.44
N HIS A 71 -2.04 5.32 3.32
CA HIS A 71 -1.55 6.00 2.13
C HIS A 71 -2.06 7.45 2.10
N LEU A 72 -1.15 8.41 2.29
CA LEU A 72 -1.47 9.83 2.34
C LEU A 72 -1.36 10.49 0.95
N MET A 73 -2.50 10.73 0.33
CA MET A 73 -2.68 11.54 -0.88
C MET A 73 -3.17 12.94 -0.47
N VAL A 74 -2.36 13.66 0.29
CA VAL A 74 -2.72 14.92 0.95
C VAL A 74 -1.61 15.96 0.87
N GLU A 75 -1.97 17.24 0.99
CA GLU A 75 -1.01 18.35 1.05
C GLU A 75 -1.53 19.43 2.02
N PRO A 76 -0.76 19.77 3.10
CA PRO A 76 0.56 19.26 3.50
C PRO A 76 0.50 17.93 4.28
N VAL A 77 1.56 17.11 4.16
CA VAL A 77 1.64 15.77 4.78
C VAL A 77 1.90 15.83 6.28
N ASP A 78 2.92 16.61 6.69
CA ASP A 78 3.52 16.57 8.04
C ASP A 78 2.48 16.74 9.17
N ALA A 79 1.45 17.57 8.94
CA ALA A 79 0.42 17.84 9.94
C ALA A 79 -0.46 16.62 10.27
N LEU A 80 -0.64 15.70 9.31
CA LEU A 80 -1.50 14.52 9.47
C LEU A 80 -0.76 13.31 10.04
N VAL A 81 0.56 13.23 9.89
CA VAL A 81 1.38 12.10 10.37
C VAL A 81 1.14 11.79 11.87
N PRO A 82 1.27 12.72 12.82
CA PRO A 82 1.03 12.43 14.24
C PRO A 82 -0.42 12.02 14.52
N MET A 83 -1.38 12.55 13.75
CA MET A 83 -2.79 12.27 13.93
C MET A 83 -3.11 10.81 13.54
N PHE A 84 -2.57 10.33 12.42
CA PHE A 84 -2.74 8.94 11.99
C PHE A 84 -1.98 7.95 12.87
N ALA A 85 -0.76 8.28 13.29
CA ALA A 85 -0.01 7.46 14.24
C ALA A 85 -0.80 7.27 15.55
N LYS A 86 -1.33 8.35 16.12
CA LYS A 86 -2.19 8.31 17.32
C LYS A 86 -3.48 7.52 17.07
N ALA A 87 -4.02 7.55 15.86
CA ALA A 87 -5.23 6.81 15.46
C ALA A 87 -4.98 5.30 15.30
N GLY A 88 -3.72 4.85 15.33
CA GLY A 88 -3.34 3.43 15.28
C GLY A 88 -2.85 2.94 13.92
N ALA A 89 -2.39 3.85 13.04
CA ALA A 89 -1.64 3.49 11.86
C ALA A 89 -0.34 2.75 12.23
N ASN A 90 0.01 1.73 11.47
CA ASN A 90 1.26 0.98 11.64
C ASN A 90 2.29 1.36 10.57
N ILE A 91 1.83 1.66 9.38
CA ILE A 91 2.61 2.09 8.23
C ILE A 91 2.00 3.40 7.74
N ILE A 92 2.84 4.37 7.39
CA ILE A 92 2.39 5.63 6.77
C ILE A 92 3.26 5.87 5.55
N THR A 93 2.61 5.97 4.40
CA THR A 93 3.25 6.27 3.11
C THR A 93 2.74 7.60 2.57
N PHE A 94 3.59 8.36 1.88
CA PHE A 94 3.24 9.64 1.29
C PHE A 94 3.97 9.87 -0.03
N HIS A 95 3.41 10.74 -0.86
CA HIS A 95 4.01 11.14 -2.13
C HIS A 95 5.12 12.17 -1.89
N PRO A 96 6.34 11.97 -2.44
CA PRO A 96 7.44 12.91 -2.23
C PRO A 96 7.09 14.32 -2.73
N GLU A 97 6.26 14.45 -3.76
CA GLU A 97 5.80 15.73 -4.29
C GLU A 97 4.98 16.55 -3.27
N ALA A 98 4.34 15.88 -2.31
CA ALA A 98 3.51 16.52 -1.28
C ALA A 98 4.32 17.01 -0.07
N SER A 99 5.63 16.72 -0.02
CA SER A 99 6.51 17.16 1.06
C SER A 99 7.64 18.04 0.55
N ARG A 100 7.89 19.18 1.24
CA ARG A 100 9.03 20.05 0.96
C ARG A 100 10.36 19.46 1.42
N HIS A 101 10.34 18.54 2.38
CA HIS A 101 11.52 17.97 3.03
C HIS A 101 11.30 16.49 3.29
N VAL A 102 11.41 15.65 2.24
CA VAL A 102 11.11 14.22 2.27
C VAL A 102 11.83 13.48 3.39
N ASP A 103 13.13 13.72 3.58
CA ASP A 103 13.93 13.12 4.66
C ASP A 103 13.33 13.43 6.05
N ARG A 104 12.96 14.69 6.30
CA ARG A 104 12.35 15.12 7.57
C ARG A 104 10.98 14.47 7.79
N THR A 105 10.15 14.35 6.74
CA THR A 105 8.84 13.72 6.85
C THR A 105 8.96 12.23 7.16
N LEU A 106 9.91 11.52 6.53
CA LEU A 106 10.20 10.12 6.87
C LEU A 106 10.67 9.96 8.32
N ALA A 107 11.56 10.84 8.79
CA ALA A 107 12.00 10.85 10.19
C ALA A 107 10.81 11.10 11.13
N LEU A 108 9.93 12.06 10.83
CA LEU A 108 8.73 12.34 11.60
C LEU A 108 7.83 11.09 11.74
N ILE A 109 7.60 10.33 10.65
CA ILE A 109 6.80 9.10 10.70
C ILE A 109 7.45 8.08 11.64
N ARG A 110 8.76 7.87 11.52
CA ARG A 110 9.51 6.92 12.36
C ARG A 110 9.52 7.33 13.84
N ASP A 111 9.63 8.63 14.13
CA ASP A 111 9.59 9.17 15.49
C ASP A 111 8.21 8.95 16.16
N GLN A 112 7.14 8.80 15.38
CA GLN A 112 5.82 8.38 15.87
C GLN A 112 5.69 6.87 16.08
N GLY A 113 6.74 6.08 15.83
CA GLY A 113 6.72 4.63 15.96
C GLY A 113 6.08 3.87 14.79
N CYS A 114 5.82 4.55 13.68
CA CYS A 114 5.28 3.94 12.46
C CYS A 114 6.40 3.55 11.49
N GLN A 115 6.15 2.54 10.67
CA GLN A 115 6.94 2.26 9.47
C GLN A 115 6.70 3.37 8.44
N ALA A 116 7.79 3.81 7.79
CA ALA A 116 7.75 4.93 6.85
C ALA A 116 7.93 4.48 5.40
N GLY A 117 7.18 5.08 4.48
CA GLY A 117 7.34 4.77 3.06
C GLY A 117 7.09 5.94 2.12
N LEU A 118 7.59 5.79 0.90
CA LEU A 118 7.36 6.72 -0.21
C LEU A 118 6.45 6.11 -1.27
N VAL A 119 5.59 6.94 -1.82
CA VAL A 119 4.66 6.59 -2.90
C VAL A 119 5.09 7.27 -4.19
N PHE A 120 5.19 6.52 -5.27
CA PHE A 120 5.57 7.04 -6.58
C PHE A 120 4.41 6.94 -7.57
N ASN A 121 3.95 8.07 -8.07
CA ASN A 121 2.99 8.11 -9.18
C ASN A 121 3.58 7.46 -10.44
N PRO A 122 2.77 7.09 -11.44
CA PRO A 122 3.29 6.47 -12.66
C PRO A 122 4.47 7.22 -13.29
N ALA A 123 4.45 8.55 -13.28
CA ALA A 123 5.49 9.40 -13.87
C ALA A 123 6.57 9.90 -12.89
N THR A 124 6.41 9.73 -11.57
CA THR A 124 7.39 10.21 -10.57
C THR A 124 8.70 9.44 -10.70
N PRO A 125 9.86 10.10 -10.79
CA PRO A 125 11.17 9.45 -10.85
C PRO A 125 11.51 8.65 -9.59
N LEU A 126 12.11 7.47 -9.74
CA LEU A 126 12.52 6.62 -8.60
C LEU A 126 13.73 7.16 -7.83
N GLU A 127 14.48 8.07 -8.43
CA GLU A 127 15.67 8.71 -7.84
C GLU A 127 15.37 9.41 -6.51
N TRP A 128 14.14 9.80 -6.26
CA TRP A 128 13.73 10.40 -4.98
C TRP A 128 13.92 9.49 -3.75
N MET A 129 14.04 8.16 -3.95
CA MET A 129 14.30 7.25 -2.84
C MET A 129 15.78 7.02 -2.56
N ASP A 130 16.68 7.32 -3.50
CA ASP A 130 18.09 6.88 -3.42
C ASP A 130 18.83 7.41 -2.19
N ASP A 131 18.56 8.67 -1.80
CA ASP A 131 19.20 9.32 -0.66
C ASP A 131 18.49 9.10 0.69
N VAL A 132 17.38 8.36 0.71
CA VAL A 132 16.55 8.14 1.91
C VAL A 132 16.22 6.67 2.20
N MET A 133 16.84 5.73 1.49
CA MET A 133 16.57 4.29 1.65
C MET A 133 16.79 3.77 3.08
N ASP A 134 17.70 4.40 3.84
CA ASP A 134 17.94 4.06 5.24
C ASP A 134 16.74 4.32 6.17
N LYS A 135 15.81 5.16 5.74
CA LYS A 135 14.58 5.52 6.46
C LYS A 135 13.33 4.82 5.94
N LEU A 136 13.44 4.13 4.77
CA LEU A 136 12.29 3.47 4.15
C LEU A 136 12.09 2.06 4.72
N ASP A 137 10.86 1.72 5.02
CA ASP A 137 10.38 0.38 5.34
C ASP A 137 9.51 -0.17 4.19
N MET A 138 8.93 0.75 3.37
CA MET A 138 8.07 0.42 2.23
C MET A 138 8.27 1.43 1.10
N VAL A 139 8.19 0.94 -0.14
CA VAL A 139 8.01 1.73 -1.35
C VAL A 139 6.71 1.29 -2.00
N LEU A 140 5.80 2.22 -2.22
CA LEU A 140 4.53 1.98 -2.93
C LEU A 140 4.62 2.58 -4.33
N LEU A 141 4.34 1.78 -5.37
CA LEU A 141 4.20 2.26 -6.74
C LEU A 141 2.72 2.33 -7.13
N MET A 142 2.31 3.46 -7.67
CA MET A 142 0.99 3.60 -8.27
C MET A 142 0.99 3.02 -9.68
N SER A 143 0.07 2.13 -9.96
CA SER A 143 -0.22 1.61 -11.30
C SER A 143 -1.48 2.22 -11.92
N VAL A 144 -1.99 3.25 -11.30
CA VAL A 144 -3.04 4.16 -11.79
C VAL A 144 -2.69 5.59 -11.36
N ASN A 145 -3.34 6.60 -11.91
CA ASN A 145 -3.26 7.94 -11.31
C ASN A 145 -4.09 7.95 -10.04
N PRO A 146 -3.53 8.41 -8.88
CA PRO A 146 -4.24 8.39 -7.61
C PRO A 146 -5.48 9.28 -7.63
N GLY A 147 -6.45 8.97 -6.74
CA GLY A 147 -7.66 9.76 -6.57
C GLY A 147 -8.97 8.97 -6.63
N PHE A 148 -9.04 7.89 -7.39
CA PHE A 148 -10.27 7.11 -7.55
C PHE A 148 -9.96 5.61 -7.63
N GLY A 149 -10.83 4.79 -7.02
CA GLY A 149 -10.77 3.34 -7.14
C GLY A 149 -11.29 2.80 -8.49
N GLY A 150 -11.06 1.52 -8.76
CA GLY A 150 -11.63 0.80 -9.91
C GLY A 150 -10.99 1.11 -11.27
N GLN A 151 -9.87 1.81 -11.32
CA GLN A 151 -9.16 2.15 -12.55
C GLN A 151 -8.44 0.93 -13.17
N SER A 152 -8.15 1.00 -14.47
CA SER A 152 -7.36 0.01 -15.19
C SER A 152 -5.87 0.15 -14.91
N PHE A 153 -5.18 -0.97 -14.76
CA PHE A 153 -3.74 -1.04 -14.55
C PHE A 153 -2.96 -0.40 -15.71
N ILE A 154 -2.01 0.45 -15.41
CA ILE A 154 -1.11 1.10 -16.37
C ILE A 154 0.09 0.17 -16.61
N ASP A 155 0.20 -0.41 -17.82
CA ASP A 155 1.20 -1.44 -18.13
C ASP A 155 2.67 -0.99 -17.98
N SER A 156 2.97 0.29 -18.16
CA SER A 156 4.32 0.83 -17.95
C SER A 156 4.79 0.73 -16.49
N ALA A 157 3.88 0.52 -15.53
CA ALA A 157 4.22 0.28 -14.13
C ALA A 157 5.03 -1.02 -13.94
N ILE A 158 4.90 -2.01 -14.82
CA ILE A 158 5.68 -3.26 -14.76
C ILE A 158 7.19 -2.96 -14.84
N GLY A 159 7.63 -2.26 -15.87
CA GLY A 159 9.06 -1.90 -15.99
C GLY A 159 9.54 -0.95 -14.88
N LYS A 160 8.63 -0.17 -14.29
CA LYS A 160 8.97 0.65 -13.11
C LYS A 160 9.14 -0.20 -11.86
N LEU A 161 8.30 -1.23 -11.64
CA LEU A 161 8.46 -2.20 -10.56
C LEU A 161 9.81 -2.93 -10.64
N GLU A 162 10.19 -3.42 -11.84
CA GLU A 162 11.47 -4.10 -12.05
C GLU A 162 12.65 -3.21 -11.67
N ARG A 163 12.64 -1.94 -12.10
CA ARG A 163 13.69 -0.97 -11.72
C ARG A 163 13.69 -0.65 -10.22
N ALA A 164 12.53 -0.51 -9.61
CA ALA A 164 12.43 -0.28 -8.17
C ALA A 164 12.96 -1.49 -7.39
N ARG A 165 12.54 -2.71 -7.76
CA ARG A 165 13.02 -3.96 -7.12
C ARG A 165 14.53 -4.07 -7.21
N ALA A 166 15.13 -3.83 -8.37
CA ALA A 166 16.59 -3.88 -8.55
C ALA A 166 17.32 -2.90 -7.62
N ARG A 167 16.81 -1.67 -7.44
CA ARG A 167 17.38 -0.68 -6.50
C ARG A 167 17.26 -1.14 -5.06
N LEU A 168 16.10 -1.66 -4.65
CA LEU A 168 15.86 -2.13 -3.29
C LEU A 168 16.69 -3.38 -2.95
N ASP A 169 16.90 -4.29 -3.92
CA ASP A 169 17.74 -5.47 -3.73
C ASP A 169 19.23 -5.07 -3.60
N ALA A 170 19.71 -4.15 -4.44
CA ALA A 170 21.07 -3.61 -4.32
C ALA A 170 21.30 -2.90 -2.98
N TYR A 171 20.30 -2.23 -2.43
CA TYR A 171 20.35 -1.65 -1.08
C TYR A 171 20.39 -2.76 -0.02
N ALA A 172 19.53 -3.77 -0.14
CA ALA A 172 19.47 -4.89 0.80
C ALA A 172 20.77 -5.68 0.88
N GLU A 173 21.45 -5.90 -0.26
CA GLU A 173 22.77 -6.55 -0.32
C GLU A 173 23.84 -5.80 0.47
N LYS A 174 23.78 -4.45 0.45
CA LYS A 174 24.76 -3.60 1.14
C LYS A 174 24.45 -3.39 2.62
N SER A 175 23.16 -3.23 2.95
CA SER A 175 22.71 -2.81 4.29
C SER A 175 22.21 -3.96 5.17
N GLY A 176 21.89 -5.12 4.59
CA GLY A 176 21.20 -6.23 5.25
C GLY A 176 19.71 -5.95 5.53
N ARG A 177 19.18 -4.76 5.14
CA ARG A 177 17.78 -4.37 5.36
C ARG A 177 16.96 -4.54 4.10
N ARG A 178 15.79 -5.17 4.24
CA ARG A 178 14.83 -5.29 3.15
C ARG A 178 13.75 -4.22 3.27
N ILE A 179 13.39 -3.61 2.15
CA ILE A 179 12.30 -2.66 2.01
C ILE A 179 11.21 -3.35 1.20
N ALA A 180 9.97 -3.31 1.69
CA ALA A 180 8.82 -3.86 1.00
C ALA A 180 8.53 -3.07 -0.29
N LEU A 181 8.09 -3.77 -1.34
CA LEU A 181 7.65 -3.14 -2.59
C LEU A 181 6.17 -3.41 -2.81
N GLU A 182 5.38 -2.39 -2.61
CA GLU A 182 3.94 -2.41 -2.74
C GLU A 182 3.50 -1.83 -4.09
N ILE A 183 2.37 -2.30 -4.57
CA ILE A 183 1.72 -1.81 -5.80
C ILE A 183 0.26 -1.51 -5.53
N ASP A 184 -0.23 -0.36 -6.00
CA ASP A 184 -1.62 0.02 -5.92
C ASP A 184 -2.16 0.48 -7.27
N GLY A 185 -3.33 -0.08 -7.63
CA GLY A 185 -4.10 0.28 -8.80
C GLY A 185 -4.35 -0.87 -9.77
N GLY A 186 -5.61 -1.25 -9.92
CA GLY A 186 -6.05 -2.22 -10.91
C GLY A 186 -5.51 -3.65 -10.75
N VAL A 187 -5.08 -4.03 -9.54
CA VAL A 187 -4.61 -5.39 -9.22
C VAL A 187 -5.79 -6.37 -9.19
N LYS A 188 -5.65 -7.47 -9.92
CA LYS A 188 -6.65 -8.54 -10.06
C LYS A 188 -5.97 -9.91 -10.13
N VAL A 189 -6.78 -10.98 -10.04
CA VAL A 189 -6.27 -12.37 -10.11
C VAL A 189 -5.54 -12.67 -11.41
N ASP A 190 -5.98 -12.09 -12.53
CA ASP A 190 -5.42 -12.33 -13.87
C ASP A 190 -4.09 -11.58 -14.12
N ASN A 191 -3.79 -10.53 -13.37
CA ASN A 191 -2.57 -9.76 -13.59
C ASN A 191 -1.55 -9.83 -12.43
N ILE A 192 -1.97 -10.21 -11.21
CA ILE A 192 -1.11 -10.19 -10.02
C ILE A 192 0.14 -11.06 -10.17
N GLY A 193 0.08 -12.18 -10.90
CA GLY A 193 1.24 -13.04 -11.13
C GLY A 193 2.35 -12.33 -11.91
N ARG A 194 2.03 -11.57 -12.97
CA ARG A 194 3.02 -10.77 -13.71
C ARG A 194 3.58 -9.63 -12.87
N ILE A 195 2.75 -9.04 -12.01
CA ILE A 195 3.14 -7.95 -11.10
C ILE A 195 4.12 -8.47 -10.02
N ALA A 196 3.84 -9.65 -9.46
CA ALA A 196 4.75 -10.32 -8.51
C ALA A 196 6.10 -10.69 -9.16
N ARG A 197 6.09 -11.16 -10.43
CA ARG A 197 7.34 -11.41 -11.18
C ARG A 197 8.15 -10.14 -11.42
N ALA A 198 7.51 -8.99 -11.58
CA ALA A 198 8.17 -7.70 -11.71
C ALA A 198 8.77 -7.18 -10.39
N GLY A 199 8.53 -7.89 -9.26
CA GLY A 199 9.21 -7.64 -7.99
C GLY A 199 8.34 -7.12 -6.85
N ALA A 200 7.03 -6.87 -7.06
CA ALA A 200 6.14 -6.54 -5.95
C ALA A 200 5.97 -7.71 -4.99
N ASP A 201 5.93 -7.42 -3.69
CA ASP A 201 5.65 -8.37 -2.61
C ASP A 201 4.35 -8.05 -1.84
N THR A 202 3.85 -6.83 -1.98
CA THR A 202 2.62 -6.35 -1.35
C THR A 202 1.67 -5.79 -2.40
N PHE A 203 0.39 -6.16 -2.32
CA PHE A 203 -0.58 -5.88 -3.39
C PHE A 203 -1.85 -5.26 -2.81
N VAL A 204 -2.10 -4.01 -3.19
CA VAL A 204 -3.37 -3.34 -2.85
C VAL A 204 -4.46 -3.83 -3.80
N ALA A 205 -5.54 -4.38 -3.23
CA ALA A 205 -6.65 -4.95 -3.98
C ALA A 205 -7.98 -4.45 -3.39
N GLY A 206 -8.50 -3.33 -3.90
CA GLY A 206 -9.76 -2.75 -3.45
C GLY A 206 -10.97 -3.44 -4.09
N SER A 207 -11.36 -3.00 -5.27
CA SER A 207 -12.56 -3.50 -5.97
C SER A 207 -12.52 -5.01 -6.28
N ALA A 208 -11.32 -5.59 -6.44
CA ALA A 208 -11.17 -7.03 -6.64
C ALA A 208 -11.60 -7.83 -5.41
N VAL A 209 -11.40 -7.31 -4.19
CA VAL A 209 -11.81 -7.96 -2.94
C VAL A 209 -13.23 -7.59 -2.57
N PHE A 210 -13.54 -6.30 -2.41
CA PHE A 210 -14.84 -5.84 -1.93
C PHE A 210 -15.98 -5.97 -2.96
N GLY A 211 -15.64 -6.11 -4.24
CA GLY A 211 -16.61 -6.45 -5.29
C GLY A 211 -16.87 -7.95 -5.47
N ALA A 212 -16.23 -8.83 -4.68
CA ALA A 212 -16.41 -10.27 -4.81
C ALA A 212 -17.79 -10.70 -4.28
N PRO A 213 -18.61 -11.41 -5.10
CA PRO A 213 -19.91 -11.88 -4.65
C PRO A 213 -19.82 -12.92 -3.54
N ASP A 214 -20.73 -12.87 -2.56
CA ASP A 214 -20.84 -13.89 -1.51
C ASP A 214 -21.07 -15.29 -2.09
N ALA A 215 -21.79 -15.39 -3.20
CA ALA A 215 -22.07 -16.63 -3.91
C ALA A 215 -20.81 -17.38 -4.38
N ASP A 216 -19.69 -16.66 -4.60
CA ASP A 216 -18.39 -17.22 -4.98
C ASP A 216 -17.46 -17.51 -3.78
N GLY A 217 -17.99 -17.50 -2.55
CA GLY A 217 -17.24 -17.73 -1.32
C GLY A 217 -16.58 -16.46 -0.75
N GLY A 218 -16.99 -15.28 -1.22
CA GLY A 218 -16.69 -13.98 -0.63
C GLY A 218 -15.19 -13.65 -0.55
N TYR A 219 -14.83 -12.83 0.42
CA TYR A 219 -13.47 -12.30 0.60
C TYR A 219 -12.38 -13.37 0.73
N ARG A 220 -12.66 -14.48 1.42
CA ARG A 220 -11.70 -15.58 1.61
C ARG A 220 -11.29 -16.21 0.28
N THR A 221 -12.24 -16.47 -0.59
CA THR A 221 -11.97 -17.11 -1.88
C THR A 221 -11.13 -16.20 -2.76
N ILE A 222 -11.47 -14.91 -2.86
CA ILE A 222 -10.72 -13.97 -3.70
C ILE A 222 -9.31 -13.71 -3.17
N ILE A 223 -9.13 -13.53 -1.85
CA ILE A 223 -7.82 -13.34 -1.23
C ILE A 223 -6.94 -14.57 -1.47
N ASN A 224 -7.46 -15.78 -1.33
CA ASN A 224 -6.73 -17.00 -1.63
C ASN A 224 -6.36 -17.11 -3.12
N LYS A 225 -7.27 -16.76 -4.03
CA LYS A 225 -6.96 -16.73 -5.48
C LYS A 225 -5.84 -15.74 -5.80
N LEU A 226 -5.88 -14.54 -5.19
CA LEU A 226 -4.82 -13.54 -5.35
C LEU A 226 -3.48 -14.07 -4.84
N LYS A 227 -3.42 -14.61 -3.62
CA LYS A 227 -2.19 -15.20 -3.04
C LYS A 227 -1.65 -16.33 -3.92
N THR A 228 -2.51 -17.25 -4.35
CA THR A 228 -2.12 -18.37 -5.22
C THR A 228 -1.55 -17.88 -6.56
N ALA A 229 -2.24 -16.93 -7.21
CA ALA A 229 -1.78 -16.37 -8.49
C ALA A 229 -0.47 -15.57 -8.35
N ALA A 230 -0.27 -14.85 -7.23
CA ALA A 230 0.98 -14.14 -6.95
C ALA A 230 2.18 -15.09 -6.72
N HIS A 231 1.95 -16.27 -6.14
CA HIS A 231 2.98 -17.31 -5.95
C HIS A 231 3.28 -18.11 -7.22
N ALA A 232 2.34 -18.17 -8.17
CA ALA A 232 2.54 -18.83 -9.46
C ALA A 232 3.54 -18.03 -10.31
N ARG A 233 4.84 -18.22 -10.02
CA ARG A 233 5.98 -17.57 -10.70
C ARG A 233 6.35 -18.25 -12.04
N SER A 234 5.42 -18.98 -12.62
CA SER A 234 5.61 -19.64 -13.91
C SER A 234 5.28 -18.77 -15.11
#